data_1f612dbba0a8ecc8637fd021f979bdef
#
_entry.id   1f612dbba0a8ecc8637fd021f979bdef
#
_cell.length_a   1.000
_cell.length_b   1.000
_cell.length_c   1.000
_cell.angle_alpha   90.00
_cell.angle_beta   90.00
_cell.angle_gamma   90.00
#
_symmetry.space_group_name_H-M   'P 1'
#
loop_
_entity.id
_entity.type
_entity.pdbx_description
1 polymer ?
#
loop_
_entity_poly.entity_id
_entity_poly.type
_entity_poly.pdbx_seq_one_letter_code
_entity_poly.pdbx_strand_id
1 'polypeptide(L)'
;MTIRDQVAADVAALAALGIDQVAAVIGGSMGGARALEWAVGHPDSVRAALVLAVGARATADQIGTQCTQIAAIKADPNWQGGDYYDTGSTPDAGLKIARQFAHLTY
;
A
#
# COMPACT_ATOMS: atom_id res chain seq x y z
N MET A 1 4.83 -2.21 9.42
CA MET A 1 4.78 -0.88 8.76
C MET A 1 3.34 -0.57 8.39
N THR A 2 2.81 0.55 8.86
CA THR A 2 1.43 1.03 8.60
C THR A 2 1.44 2.17 7.59
N ILE A 3 0.26 2.58 7.11
CA ILE A 3 0.14 3.80 6.27
C ILE A 3 0.64 5.03 7.02
N ARG A 4 0.36 5.12 8.32
CA ARG A 4 0.84 6.21 9.17
C ARG A 4 2.37 6.27 9.24
N ASP A 5 3.04 5.13 9.36
CA ASP A 5 4.51 5.06 9.37
C ASP A 5 5.10 5.56 8.04
N GLN A 6 4.44 5.23 6.91
CA GLN A 6 4.88 5.69 5.59
C GLN A 6 4.74 7.21 5.46
N VAL A 7 3.60 7.76 5.91
CA VAL A 7 3.40 9.23 5.89
C VAL A 7 4.37 9.94 6.83
N ALA A 8 4.64 9.38 8.01
CA ALA A 8 5.64 9.94 8.92
C ALA A 8 7.05 9.99 8.29
N ALA A 9 7.41 8.98 7.51
CA ALA A 9 8.67 8.97 6.78
C ALA A 9 8.69 10.04 5.65
N ASP A 10 7.58 10.21 4.92
CA ASP A 10 7.45 11.25 3.89
C ASP A 10 7.59 12.66 4.52
N VAL A 11 6.91 12.90 5.65
CA VAL A 11 7.00 14.18 6.38
C VAL A 11 8.43 14.46 6.82
N ALA A 12 9.11 13.45 7.40
CA ALA A 12 10.49 13.59 7.82
C ALA A 12 11.45 13.88 6.64
N ALA A 13 11.22 13.23 5.50
CA ALA A 13 12.01 13.47 4.29
C ALA A 13 11.82 14.88 3.75
N LEU A 14 10.58 15.39 3.71
CA LEU A 14 10.29 16.77 3.28
C LEU A 14 10.91 17.80 4.23
N ALA A 15 10.79 17.56 5.54
CA ALA A 15 11.41 18.43 6.54
C ALA A 15 12.94 18.48 6.39
N ALA A 16 13.59 17.35 6.09
CA ALA A 16 15.03 17.31 5.82
C ALA A 16 15.43 18.10 4.56
N LEU A 17 14.49 18.28 3.62
CA LEU A 17 14.66 19.10 2.43
C LEU A 17 14.26 20.58 2.65
N GLY A 18 13.85 20.97 3.86
CA GLY A 18 13.37 22.30 4.17
C GLY A 18 11.98 22.62 3.61
N ILE A 19 11.18 21.60 3.36
CA ILE A 19 9.82 21.73 2.82
C ILE A 19 8.83 21.50 3.97
N ASP A 20 8.22 22.56 4.46
CA ASP A 20 7.27 22.50 5.57
C ASP A 20 5.82 22.32 5.11
N GLN A 21 5.51 22.72 3.88
CA GLN A 21 4.18 22.64 3.33
C GLN A 21 4.20 22.26 1.86
N VAL A 22 3.29 21.35 1.47
CA VAL A 22 3.06 20.96 0.08
C VAL A 22 1.73 21.50 -0.43
N ALA A 23 1.68 21.86 -1.71
CA ALA A 23 0.47 22.39 -2.33
C ALA A 23 -0.63 21.32 -2.41
N ALA A 24 -0.25 20.08 -2.70
CA ALA A 24 -1.19 18.97 -2.76
C ALA A 24 -0.49 17.62 -2.55
N VAL A 25 -1.24 16.67 -1.98
CA VAL A 25 -0.90 15.25 -2.01
C VAL A 25 -1.94 14.52 -2.87
N ILE A 26 -1.47 13.67 -3.79
CA ILE A 26 -2.31 12.95 -4.74
C ILE A 26 -1.95 11.47 -4.68
N GLY A 27 -2.94 10.61 -4.51
CA GLY A 27 -2.68 9.18 -4.46
C GLY A 27 -3.85 8.34 -4.90
N GLY A 28 -3.53 7.22 -5.57
CA GLY A 28 -4.49 6.18 -5.95
C GLY A 28 -4.30 4.90 -5.15
N SER A 29 -5.38 4.18 -4.84
CA SER A 29 -5.38 2.93 -4.11
C SER A 29 -4.67 3.08 -2.74
N MET A 30 -3.62 2.34 -2.45
CA MET A 30 -2.81 2.52 -1.24
C MET A 30 -2.24 3.94 -1.13
N GLY A 31 -1.87 4.57 -2.25
CA GLY A 31 -1.47 5.98 -2.28
C GLY A 31 -2.60 6.93 -1.89
N GLY A 32 -3.85 6.57 -2.20
CA GLY A 32 -5.03 7.30 -1.73
C GLY A 32 -5.21 7.21 -0.22
N ALA A 33 -4.94 6.06 0.38
CA ALA A 33 -4.93 5.92 1.84
C ALA A 33 -3.82 6.79 2.48
N ARG A 34 -2.64 6.88 1.85
CA ARG A 34 -1.57 7.79 2.28
C ARG A 34 -1.99 9.25 2.14
N ALA A 35 -2.60 9.64 1.02
CA ALA A 35 -3.10 11.01 0.82
C ALA A 35 -4.16 11.39 1.86
N LEU A 36 -5.03 10.45 2.23
CA LEU A 36 -6.01 10.64 3.29
C LEU A 36 -5.35 10.80 4.66
N GLU A 37 -4.36 9.96 4.98
CA GLU A 37 -3.60 10.06 6.24
C GLU A 37 -2.83 11.38 6.34
N TRP A 38 -2.28 11.88 5.22
CA TRP A 38 -1.68 13.21 5.15
C TRP A 38 -2.69 14.30 5.54
N ALA A 39 -3.88 14.29 4.93
CA ALA A 39 -4.91 15.31 5.18
C ALA A 39 -5.42 15.30 6.62
N VAL A 40 -5.49 14.12 7.24
CA VAL A 40 -6.00 13.95 8.61
C VAL A 40 -4.90 14.16 9.66
N GLY A 41 -3.71 13.61 9.42
CA GLY A 41 -2.61 13.61 10.38
C GLY A 41 -1.73 14.85 10.34
N HIS A 42 -1.67 15.54 9.19
CA HIS A 42 -0.79 16.70 8.95
C HIS A 42 -1.52 17.84 8.21
N PRO A 43 -2.69 18.30 8.73
CA PRO A 43 -3.53 19.28 8.02
C PRO A 43 -2.83 20.62 7.75
N ASP A 44 -1.88 21.01 8.59
CA ASP A 44 -1.14 22.26 8.42
C ASP A 44 -0.03 22.16 7.37
N SER A 45 0.40 20.93 7.03
CA SER A 45 1.49 20.69 6.07
C SER A 45 0.99 20.40 4.65
N VAL A 46 -0.33 20.28 4.43
CA VAL A 46 -0.91 20.02 3.11
C VAL A 46 -2.10 20.93 2.82
N ARG A 47 -2.11 21.58 1.64
CA ARG A 47 -3.18 22.51 1.26
C ARG A 47 -4.36 21.84 0.58
N ALA A 48 -4.12 20.73 -0.13
CA ALA A 48 -5.13 19.95 -0.82
C ALA A 48 -4.75 18.47 -0.86
N ALA A 49 -5.76 17.60 -0.87
CA ALA A 49 -5.58 16.16 -1.05
C ALA A 49 -6.51 15.64 -2.14
N LEU A 50 -5.97 14.88 -3.09
CA LEU A 50 -6.74 14.14 -4.09
C LEU A 50 -6.64 12.64 -3.77
N VAL A 51 -7.74 12.09 -3.26
CA VAL A 51 -7.85 10.71 -2.80
C VAL A 51 -8.60 9.90 -3.86
N LEU A 52 -7.91 8.97 -4.53
CA LEU A 52 -8.45 8.22 -5.65
C LEU A 52 -8.50 6.72 -5.33
N ALA A 53 -9.57 6.06 -5.78
CA ALA A 53 -9.70 4.59 -5.77
C ALA A 53 -9.44 3.95 -4.39
N VAL A 54 -9.87 4.60 -3.31
CA VAL A 54 -9.79 4.08 -1.94
C VAL A 54 -10.93 4.63 -1.10
N GLY A 55 -11.45 3.80 -0.19
CA GLY A 55 -12.36 4.22 0.87
C GLY A 55 -11.63 4.37 2.20
N ALA A 56 -12.22 5.11 3.13
CA ALA A 56 -11.72 5.21 4.50
C ALA A 56 -11.86 3.88 5.29
N ARG A 57 -12.62 2.93 4.73
CA ARG A 57 -12.88 1.62 5.34
C ARG A 57 -12.93 0.54 4.25
N ALA A 58 -12.21 -0.58 4.48
CA ALA A 58 -12.27 -1.72 3.60
C ALA A 58 -13.65 -2.41 3.69
N THR A 59 -14.18 -2.80 2.53
CA THR A 59 -15.40 -3.62 2.43
C THR A 59 -15.06 -5.11 2.61
N ALA A 60 -16.09 -5.94 2.87
CA ALA A 60 -15.91 -7.38 2.95
C ALA A 60 -15.35 -7.97 1.65
N ASP A 61 -15.78 -7.45 0.50
CA ASP A 61 -15.27 -7.84 -0.82
C ASP A 61 -13.77 -7.54 -0.98
N GLN A 62 -13.34 -6.34 -0.64
CA GLN A 62 -11.92 -5.97 -0.67
C GLN A 62 -11.07 -6.85 0.26
N ILE A 63 -11.57 -7.13 1.46
CA ILE A 63 -10.89 -8.01 2.41
C ILE A 63 -10.79 -9.43 1.84
N GLY A 64 -11.88 -9.98 1.32
CA GLY A 64 -11.92 -11.32 0.71
C GLY A 64 -10.95 -11.45 -0.46
N THR A 65 -10.95 -10.46 -1.36
CA THR A 65 -10.04 -10.37 -2.50
C THR A 65 -8.57 -10.39 -2.05
N GLN A 66 -8.21 -9.54 -1.11
CA GLN A 66 -6.84 -9.47 -0.59
C GLN A 66 -6.43 -10.76 0.13
N CYS A 67 -7.31 -11.34 0.95
CA CYS A 67 -7.05 -12.60 1.64
C CYS A 67 -6.80 -13.74 0.64
N THR A 68 -7.56 -13.81 -0.44
CA THR A 68 -7.40 -14.82 -1.49
C THR A 68 -6.04 -14.71 -2.18
N GLN A 69 -5.63 -13.50 -2.55
CA GLN A 69 -4.33 -13.25 -3.17
C GLN A 69 -3.17 -13.63 -2.22
N ILE A 70 -3.26 -13.22 -0.96
CA ILE A 70 -2.26 -13.56 0.06
C ILE A 70 -2.20 -15.09 0.27
N ALA A 71 -3.35 -15.76 0.31
CA ALA A 71 -3.41 -17.20 0.46
C ALA A 71 -2.74 -17.93 -0.71
N ALA A 72 -2.96 -17.47 -1.94
CA ALA A 72 -2.32 -18.03 -3.14
C ALA A 72 -0.78 -17.93 -3.06
N ILE A 73 -0.25 -16.78 -2.62
CA ILE A 73 1.20 -16.60 -2.46
C ILE A 73 1.74 -17.53 -1.35
N LYS A 74 1.05 -17.58 -0.21
CA LYS A 74 1.49 -18.38 0.94
C LYS A 74 1.39 -19.89 0.71
N ALA A 75 0.54 -20.33 -0.22
CA ALA A 75 0.39 -21.73 -0.60
C ALA A 75 1.53 -22.22 -1.51
N ASP A 76 2.33 -21.33 -2.08
CA ASP A 76 3.49 -21.70 -2.88
C ASP A 76 4.57 -22.34 -1.99
N PRO A 77 5.07 -23.54 -2.33
CA PRO A 77 6.13 -24.18 -1.55
C PRO A 77 7.39 -23.31 -1.36
N ASN A 78 7.67 -22.44 -2.31
CA ASN A 78 8.82 -21.54 -2.28
C ASN A 78 8.58 -20.26 -1.43
N TRP A 79 7.39 -20.09 -0.84
CA TRP A 79 7.09 -18.95 0.03
C TRP A 79 7.97 -18.91 1.29
N GLN A 80 8.29 -20.07 1.88
CA GLN A 80 9.20 -20.23 3.03
C GLN A 80 8.91 -19.23 4.19
N GLY A 81 7.64 -18.97 4.47
CA GLY A 81 7.26 -18.00 5.51
C GLY A 81 7.56 -16.52 5.18
N GLY A 82 7.96 -16.23 3.95
CA GLY A 82 8.40 -14.92 3.48
C GLY A 82 9.92 -14.76 3.41
N ASP A 83 10.67 -15.74 3.89
CA ASP A 83 12.14 -15.73 3.96
C ASP A 83 12.76 -16.52 2.82
N TYR A 84 12.39 -16.15 1.58
CA TYR A 84 12.88 -16.79 0.36
C TYR A 84 14.00 -16.00 -0.34
N TYR A 85 14.37 -14.85 0.20
CA TYR A 85 15.49 -14.06 -0.33
C TYR A 85 16.81 -14.84 -0.18
N ASP A 86 17.67 -14.75 -1.18
CA ASP A 86 18.96 -15.42 -1.21
C ASP A 86 18.92 -16.96 -1.24
N THR A 87 17.74 -17.57 -1.37
CA THR A 87 17.60 -19.04 -1.45
C THR A 87 17.71 -19.59 -2.88
N GLY A 88 17.75 -18.69 -3.88
CA GLY A 88 17.75 -19.07 -5.30
C GLY A 88 16.37 -19.51 -5.84
N SER A 89 15.32 -19.45 -5.04
CA SER A 89 13.93 -19.74 -5.45
C SER A 89 12.98 -18.67 -4.98
N THR A 90 11.89 -18.48 -5.74
CA THR A 90 10.85 -17.47 -5.47
C THR A 90 9.46 -18.11 -5.58
N PRO A 91 8.44 -17.61 -4.86
CA PRO A 91 7.08 -18.14 -4.90
C PRO A 91 6.33 -17.70 -6.18
N ASP A 92 6.91 -17.96 -7.34
CA ASP A 92 6.45 -17.45 -8.65
C ASP A 92 5.06 -17.96 -9.03
N ALA A 93 4.74 -19.20 -8.71
CA ALA A 93 3.43 -19.79 -9.01
C ALA A 93 2.33 -19.10 -8.19
N GLY A 94 2.55 -18.87 -6.91
CA GLY A 94 1.64 -18.15 -6.03
C GLY A 94 1.49 -16.68 -6.43
N LEU A 95 2.59 -16.00 -6.73
CA LEU A 95 2.60 -14.62 -7.23
C LEU A 95 1.85 -14.49 -8.56
N LYS A 96 2.04 -15.45 -9.49
CA LYS A 96 1.31 -15.48 -10.76
C LYS A 96 -0.19 -15.58 -10.56
N ILE A 97 -0.66 -16.49 -9.69
CA ILE A 97 -2.08 -16.65 -9.40
C ILE A 97 -2.65 -15.39 -8.76
N ALA A 98 -1.97 -14.81 -7.77
CA ALA A 98 -2.37 -13.57 -7.13
C ALA A 98 -2.49 -12.43 -8.15
N ARG A 99 -1.55 -12.33 -9.09
CA ARG A 99 -1.57 -11.33 -10.16
C ARG A 99 -2.71 -11.53 -11.15
N GLN A 100 -2.99 -12.77 -11.53
CA GLN A 100 -4.13 -13.09 -12.39
C GLN A 100 -5.45 -12.70 -11.71
N PHE A 101 -5.59 -13.02 -10.42
CA PHE A 101 -6.76 -12.64 -9.65
C PHE A 101 -6.94 -11.12 -9.58
N ALA A 102 -5.86 -10.37 -9.38
CA ALA A 102 -5.88 -8.92 -9.40
C ALA A 102 -6.41 -8.37 -10.74
N HIS A 103 -6.03 -8.95 -11.87
CA HIS A 103 -6.52 -8.53 -13.19
C HIS A 103 -8.02 -8.82 -13.43
N LEU A 104 -8.63 -9.76 -12.70
CA LEU A 104 -10.06 -10.03 -12.80
C LEU A 104 -10.91 -9.04 -11.97
N THR A 105 -10.30 -8.34 -11.03
CA THR A 105 -11.00 -7.46 -10.08
C THR A 105 -10.81 -5.97 -10.36
N TYR A 106 -10.06 -5.63 -11.42
CA TYR A 106 -9.84 -4.25 -11.87
C TYR A 106 -10.65 -3.93 -13.13
#